data_35476357451e0331abb8cedd82cf7862
#
_entry.id   35476357451e0331abb8cedd82cf7862
#
_cell.length_a   1.000
_cell.length_b   1.000
_cell.length_c   1.000
_cell.angle_alpha   90.00
_cell.angle_beta   90.00
_cell.angle_gamma   90.00
#
_symmetry.space_group_name_H-M   'P 1'
#
loop_
_entity.id
_entity.type
_entity.pdbx_description
1 polymer ?
#
loop_
_entity_poly.entity_id
_entity_poly.type
_entity_poly.pdbx_seq_one_letter_code
_entity_poly.pdbx_strand_id
1 'polypeptide(L)'
;LYVLDVNAFENALYRAIEFVRDSIIVITKFKGNSRNANKIFHSKYQILSMISTTFKEMYEGTDYTRFSDTWLVRKQKIARNLVQYYVYDIITNYWSEGGTGKIHSAAKPNRYMMEIPSRAWMVAMDGFFERSMLRAEKKNIANPRSEEYVILNCIYLKTFTAMDQLSIERFDVEHIAPKEQMRKLIEACNGEGLPISCIANLCYLPEYVNRSKGAKNFYQDKKYLQHINLTEVEAKYSF
;
A
#
# COMPACT_ATOMS: atom_id res chain seq x y z
N LEU A 1 9.21 -2.89 44.43
CA LEU A 1 7.99 -2.81 43.62
C LEU A 1 8.01 -1.46 42.93
N TYR A 2 8.32 -1.42 41.63
CA TYR A 2 8.14 -0.22 40.82
C TYR A 2 6.63 0.01 40.67
N VAL A 3 6.15 1.12 41.19
CA VAL A 3 4.79 1.58 40.89
C VAL A 3 4.82 2.15 39.48
N LEU A 4 4.10 1.51 38.56
CA LEU A 4 3.96 1.99 37.19
C LEU A 4 3.22 3.33 37.23
N ASP A 5 3.85 4.40 36.72
CA ASP A 5 3.14 5.65 36.45
C ASP A 5 2.25 5.43 35.22
N VAL A 6 0.95 5.29 35.46
CA VAL A 6 -0.06 5.03 34.43
C VAL A 6 -0.10 6.14 33.40
N ASN A 7 0.02 7.41 33.81
CA ASN A 7 -0.01 8.53 32.89
C ASN A 7 1.23 8.56 31.99
N ALA A 8 2.41 8.26 32.56
CA ALA A 8 3.63 8.15 31.76
C ALA A 8 3.54 7.03 30.74
N PHE A 9 3.01 5.87 31.15
CA PHE A 9 2.80 4.72 30.25
C PHE A 9 1.80 5.04 29.12
N GLU A 10 0.65 5.63 29.43
CA GLU A 10 -0.35 6.01 28.44
C GLU A 10 0.22 7.01 27.41
N ASN A 11 0.91 8.04 27.86
CA ASN A 11 1.56 9.00 26.99
C ASN A 11 2.62 8.34 26.10
N ALA A 12 3.39 7.42 26.64
CA ALA A 12 4.39 6.64 25.89
C ALA A 12 3.73 5.78 24.80
N LEU A 13 2.62 5.11 25.13
CA LEU A 13 1.85 4.33 24.19
C LEU A 13 1.27 5.19 23.05
N TYR A 14 0.71 6.35 23.37
CA TYR A 14 0.22 7.31 22.38
C TYR A 14 1.32 7.74 21.41
N ARG A 15 2.51 8.06 21.90
CA ARG A 15 3.66 8.43 21.04
C ARG A 15 4.06 7.30 20.09
N ALA A 16 4.02 6.05 20.56
CA ALA A 16 4.32 4.90 19.69
C ALA A 16 3.24 4.69 18.60
N ILE A 17 1.96 4.87 18.96
CA ILE A 17 0.83 4.81 18.01
C ILE A 17 0.99 5.92 16.96
N GLU A 18 1.24 7.15 17.38
CA GLU A 18 1.44 8.28 16.46
C GLU A 18 2.62 8.05 15.53
N PHE A 19 3.74 7.55 16.05
CA PHE A 19 4.90 7.26 15.22
C PHE A 19 4.62 6.21 14.13
N VAL A 20 3.93 5.12 14.49
CA VAL A 20 3.53 4.10 13.51
C VAL A 20 2.57 4.70 12.48
N ARG A 21 1.54 5.42 12.93
CA ARG A 21 0.58 6.10 12.05
C ARG A 21 1.30 7.01 11.05
N ASP A 22 2.18 7.89 11.55
CA ASP A 22 2.88 8.88 10.74
C ASP A 22 3.88 8.22 9.78
N SER A 23 4.46 7.08 10.17
CA SER A 23 5.34 6.31 9.28
C SER A 23 4.58 5.72 8.09
N ILE A 24 3.38 5.14 8.30
CA ILE A 24 2.63 4.46 7.23
C ILE A 24 1.64 5.37 6.49
N ILE A 25 1.41 6.61 6.99
CA ILE A 25 0.40 7.52 6.42
C ILE A 25 0.65 7.82 4.96
N VAL A 26 1.90 7.86 4.54
CA VAL A 26 2.33 8.07 3.16
C VAL A 26 1.77 7.03 2.19
N ILE A 27 1.52 5.81 2.67
CA ILE A 27 0.93 4.72 1.88
C ILE A 27 -0.58 4.62 2.09
N THR A 28 -1.09 4.99 3.26
CA THR A 28 -2.49 4.75 3.63
C THR A 28 -3.42 5.91 3.30
N LYS A 29 -2.89 7.14 3.26
CA LYS A 29 -3.68 8.34 3.00
C LYS A 29 -3.02 9.18 1.93
N PHE A 30 -3.69 9.31 0.80
CA PHE A 30 -3.38 10.39 -0.14
C PHE A 30 -4.27 11.58 0.19
N LYS A 31 -3.68 12.75 0.32
CA LYS A 31 -4.44 13.98 0.38
C LYS A 31 -5.27 14.10 -0.90
N GLY A 32 -6.57 14.32 -0.75
CA GLY A 32 -7.49 14.45 -1.87
C GLY A 32 -8.23 13.19 -2.29
N ASN A 33 -7.85 11.99 -1.85
CA ASN A 33 -8.54 10.77 -2.24
C ASN A 33 -9.24 10.05 -1.08
N SER A 34 -10.36 10.58 -0.64
CA SER A 34 -11.15 9.99 0.45
C SER A 34 -11.78 8.64 0.08
N ARG A 35 -12.07 8.38 -1.22
CA ARG A 35 -12.79 7.16 -1.63
C ARG A 35 -11.90 5.92 -1.66
N ASN A 36 -10.63 6.05 -2.04
CA ASN A 36 -9.74 4.91 -2.20
C ASN A 36 -8.83 4.69 -0.98
N ALA A 37 -8.53 5.72 -0.19
CA ALA A 37 -7.78 5.59 1.05
C ALA A 37 -8.41 4.60 2.04
N ASN A 38 -9.75 4.56 2.07
CA ASN A 38 -10.50 3.65 2.94
C ASN A 38 -10.61 2.20 2.41
N LYS A 39 -10.01 1.91 1.26
CA LYS A 39 -10.08 0.57 0.64
C LYS A 39 -8.86 -0.30 0.94
N ILE A 40 -7.85 0.26 1.61
CA ILE A 40 -6.72 -0.53 2.09
C ILE A 40 -7.08 -1.12 3.46
N PHE A 41 -7.33 -2.41 3.47
CA PHE A 41 -7.56 -3.16 4.69
C PHE A 41 -6.26 -3.80 5.14
N HIS A 42 -5.83 -3.46 6.34
CA HIS A 42 -4.69 -4.08 6.99
C HIS A 42 -5.15 -4.92 8.19
N SER A 43 -4.36 -5.92 8.54
CA SER A 43 -4.64 -6.72 9.72
C SER A 43 -4.40 -5.90 10.99
N LYS A 44 -5.36 -5.97 11.94
CA LYS A 44 -5.15 -5.40 13.28
C LYS A 44 -3.88 -5.95 13.96
N TYR A 45 -3.55 -7.20 13.69
CA TYR A 45 -2.34 -7.84 14.23
C TYR A 45 -1.05 -7.23 13.66
N GLN A 46 -1.05 -6.80 12.40
CA GLN A 46 0.05 -6.07 11.80
C GLN A 46 0.32 -4.77 12.54
N ILE A 47 -0.73 -3.97 12.72
CA ILE A 47 -0.61 -2.67 13.40
C ILE A 47 -0.21 -2.83 14.85
N LEU A 48 -0.80 -3.76 15.58
CA LEU A 48 -0.43 -4.06 16.97
C LEU A 48 1.03 -4.50 17.10
N SER A 49 1.52 -5.32 16.18
CA SER A 49 2.91 -5.76 16.15
C SER A 49 3.87 -4.60 15.89
N MET A 50 3.52 -3.69 14.98
CA MET A 50 4.29 -2.47 14.71
C MET A 50 4.34 -1.55 15.92
N ILE A 51 3.20 -1.30 16.57
CA ILE A 51 3.12 -0.48 17.78
C ILE A 51 3.94 -1.10 18.91
N SER A 52 3.79 -2.40 19.15
CA SER A 52 4.53 -3.11 20.20
C SER A 52 6.04 -3.02 20.01
N THR A 53 6.53 -3.25 18.79
CA THR A 53 7.98 -3.12 18.48
C THR A 53 8.45 -1.68 18.66
N THR A 54 7.70 -0.72 18.14
CA THR A 54 8.03 0.71 18.25
C THR A 54 8.07 1.15 19.70
N PHE A 55 7.06 0.78 20.49
CA PHE A 55 6.99 1.09 21.91
C PHE A 55 8.21 0.52 22.67
N LYS A 56 8.53 -0.75 22.40
CA LYS A 56 9.71 -1.39 23.01
C LYS A 56 10.99 -0.62 22.67
N GLU A 57 11.23 -0.32 21.39
CA GLU A 57 12.44 0.40 20.96
C GLU A 57 12.51 1.83 21.51
N MET A 58 11.36 2.49 21.67
CA MET A 58 11.28 3.83 22.26
C MET A 58 11.64 3.85 23.74
N TYR A 59 11.23 2.84 24.51
CA TYR A 59 11.20 2.92 25.97
C TYR A 59 11.88 1.77 26.70
N GLU A 60 12.52 0.82 25.99
CA GLU A 60 13.21 -0.30 26.65
C GLU A 60 14.24 0.21 27.66
N GLY A 61 14.14 -0.28 28.90
CA GLY A 61 15.02 0.10 30.00
C GLY A 61 14.75 1.49 30.58
N THR A 62 13.61 2.12 30.28
CA THR A 62 13.23 3.42 30.84
C THR A 62 11.98 3.31 31.72
N ASP A 63 11.67 4.41 32.40
CA ASP A 63 10.45 4.61 33.22
C ASP A 63 9.26 5.19 32.39
N TYR A 64 9.36 5.19 31.06
CA TYR A 64 8.40 5.77 30.11
C TYR A 64 8.34 7.29 30.07
N THR A 65 9.08 8.00 30.90
CA THR A 65 9.13 9.47 30.89
C THR A 65 10.08 10.01 29.82
N ARG A 66 11.11 9.24 29.46
CA ARG A 66 12.12 9.57 28.44
C ARG A 66 12.31 8.43 27.44
N PHE A 67 12.80 8.77 26.27
CA PHE A 67 13.18 7.76 25.29
C PHE A 67 14.43 6.99 25.71
N SER A 68 14.56 5.76 25.20
CA SER A 68 15.78 4.97 25.32
C SER A 68 16.94 5.63 24.56
N ASP A 69 18.16 5.43 25.01
CA ASP A 69 19.35 6.03 24.40
C ASP A 69 19.55 5.57 22.96
N THR A 70 19.09 4.37 22.60
CA THR A 70 19.18 3.80 21.26
C THR A 70 18.12 4.33 20.30
N TRP A 71 17.02 4.89 20.81
CA TRP A 71 15.89 5.34 19.99
C TRP A 71 16.28 6.39 18.95
N LEU A 72 17.01 7.44 19.38
CA LEU A 72 17.40 8.53 18.48
C LEU A 72 18.22 8.03 17.27
N VAL A 73 19.06 7.02 17.49
CA VAL A 73 19.89 6.43 16.43
C VAL A 73 19.05 5.53 15.49
N ARG A 74 18.07 4.81 16.05
CA ARG A 74 17.28 3.79 15.31
C ARG A 74 16.01 4.32 14.69
N LYS A 75 15.50 5.44 15.13
CA LYS A 75 14.20 6.03 14.75
C LYS A 75 13.97 6.04 13.23
N GLN A 76 14.91 6.56 12.46
CA GLN A 76 14.77 6.65 11.00
C GLN A 76 14.77 5.28 10.32
N LYS A 77 15.60 4.36 10.79
CA LYS A 77 15.62 2.98 10.29
C LYS A 77 14.30 2.28 10.55
N ILE A 78 13.76 2.44 11.76
CA ILE A 78 12.46 1.86 12.13
C ILE A 78 11.35 2.45 11.28
N ALA A 79 11.25 3.76 11.12
CA ALA A 79 10.25 4.40 10.28
C ALA A 79 10.26 3.84 8.85
N ARG A 80 11.43 3.75 8.23
CA ARG A 80 11.59 3.18 6.89
C ARG A 80 11.15 1.72 6.84
N ASN A 81 11.56 0.92 7.80
CA ASN A 81 11.23 -0.50 7.84
C ASN A 81 9.73 -0.73 8.08
N LEU A 82 9.07 0.07 8.92
CA LEU A 82 7.63 -0.01 9.13
C LEU A 82 6.87 0.16 7.81
N VAL A 83 7.26 1.14 6.98
CA VAL A 83 6.65 1.34 5.64
C VAL A 83 6.88 0.13 4.76
N GLN A 84 8.10 -0.38 4.69
CA GLN A 84 8.43 -1.55 3.86
C GLN A 84 7.64 -2.78 4.30
N TYR A 85 7.62 -3.10 5.58
CA TYR A 85 6.86 -4.23 6.10
C TYR A 85 5.36 -4.06 5.99
N TYR A 86 4.86 -2.82 6.08
CA TYR A 86 3.44 -2.56 5.86
C TYR A 86 3.01 -3.03 4.46
N VAL A 87 3.75 -2.63 3.43
CA VAL A 87 3.50 -3.03 2.04
C VAL A 87 3.75 -4.54 1.85
N TYR A 88 4.91 -5.02 2.30
CA TYR A 88 5.32 -6.41 2.13
C TYR A 88 4.33 -7.41 2.73
N ASP A 89 3.87 -7.15 3.95
CA ASP A 89 2.93 -8.03 4.66
C ASP A 89 1.56 -8.07 3.98
N ILE A 90 1.12 -6.95 3.39
CA ILE A 90 -0.14 -6.90 2.64
C ILE A 90 -0.01 -7.70 1.35
N ILE A 91 1.01 -7.46 0.54
CA ILE A 91 1.18 -8.16 -0.74
C ILE A 91 1.48 -9.66 -0.58
N THR A 92 2.06 -10.07 0.55
CA THR A 92 2.32 -11.49 0.85
C THR A 92 1.18 -12.16 1.61
N ASN A 93 0.12 -11.43 1.97
CA ASN A 93 -0.94 -11.92 2.87
C ASN A 93 -0.40 -12.49 4.19
N TYR A 94 0.71 -11.94 4.70
CA TYR A 94 1.41 -12.49 5.87
C TYR A 94 0.51 -12.67 7.08
N TRP A 95 -0.43 -11.75 7.31
CA TRP A 95 -1.31 -11.74 8.49
C TRP A 95 -2.68 -12.39 8.25
N SER A 96 -2.92 -13.04 7.11
CA SER A 96 -4.22 -13.62 6.76
C SER A 96 -4.65 -14.76 7.67
N GLU A 97 -3.68 -15.53 8.19
CA GLU A 97 -3.92 -16.68 9.06
C GLU A 97 -3.02 -16.64 10.30
N GLY A 98 -3.51 -17.19 11.43
CA GLY A 98 -2.72 -17.38 12.64
C GLY A 98 -2.21 -16.10 13.30
N GLY A 99 -2.98 -14.99 13.21
CA GLY A 99 -2.55 -13.67 13.65
C GLY A 99 -1.98 -13.59 15.06
N THR A 100 -2.59 -14.28 16.02
CA THR A 100 -2.14 -14.29 17.43
C THR A 100 -0.77 -14.95 17.58
N GLY A 101 -0.55 -16.11 16.96
CA GLY A 101 0.75 -16.78 16.98
C GLY A 101 1.83 -15.98 16.25
N LYS A 102 1.46 -15.29 15.17
CA LYS A 102 2.38 -14.44 14.42
C LYS A 102 2.81 -13.20 15.17
N ILE A 103 1.96 -12.59 16.00
CA ILE A 103 2.37 -11.49 16.89
C ILE A 103 3.55 -11.94 17.77
N HIS A 104 3.45 -13.09 18.38
CA HIS A 104 4.50 -13.63 19.25
C HIS A 104 5.80 -13.89 18.48
N SER A 105 5.69 -14.43 17.26
CA SER A 105 6.82 -14.70 16.38
C SER A 105 7.43 -13.42 15.82
N ALA A 106 6.64 -12.40 15.52
CA ALA A 106 7.12 -11.11 15.02
C ALA A 106 7.83 -10.28 16.11
N ALA A 107 7.39 -10.41 17.37
CA ALA A 107 7.99 -9.68 18.48
C ALA A 107 9.38 -10.23 18.89
N LYS A 108 9.60 -11.53 18.73
CA LYS A 108 10.84 -12.19 19.19
C LYS A 108 12.10 -11.82 18.41
N PRO A 109 12.14 -11.79 17.06
CA PRO A 109 13.35 -11.40 16.33
C PRO A 109 13.38 -9.92 15.93
N ASN A 110 12.64 -9.04 16.57
CA ASN A 110 12.55 -7.63 16.14
C ASN A 110 12.39 -7.49 14.62
N ARG A 111 11.35 -8.14 14.06
CA ARG A 111 11.09 -8.20 12.63
C ARG A 111 11.31 -6.85 11.92
N TYR A 112 10.79 -5.78 12.49
CA TYR A 112 10.86 -4.43 11.90
C TYR A 112 12.24 -3.75 12.06
N MET A 113 13.18 -4.40 12.72
CA MET A 113 14.57 -3.93 12.79
C MET A 113 15.45 -4.51 11.67
N MET A 114 14.95 -5.53 10.98
CA MET A 114 15.66 -6.20 9.88
C MET A 114 15.21 -5.61 8.55
N GLU A 115 16.13 -5.49 7.62
CA GLU A 115 15.79 -5.12 6.24
C GLU A 115 15.23 -6.34 5.50
N ILE A 116 14.24 -6.10 4.64
CA ILE A 116 13.69 -7.15 3.78
C ILE A 116 14.66 -7.32 2.61
N PRO A 117 15.25 -8.51 2.42
CA PRO A 117 16.19 -8.75 1.33
C PRO A 117 15.54 -8.51 -0.03
N SER A 118 16.28 -7.95 -1.00
CA SER A 118 15.79 -7.70 -2.36
C SER A 118 15.20 -8.95 -3.02
N ARG A 119 15.79 -10.12 -2.80
CA ARG A 119 15.25 -11.40 -3.30
C ARG A 119 13.88 -11.71 -2.71
N ALA A 120 13.64 -11.40 -1.44
CA ALA A 120 12.33 -11.62 -0.82
C ALA A 120 11.28 -10.68 -1.42
N TRP A 121 11.65 -9.43 -1.73
CA TRP A 121 10.78 -8.51 -2.46
C TRP A 121 10.43 -9.02 -3.85
N MET A 122 11.40 -9.51 -4.63
CA MET A 122 11.15 -10.09 -5.96
C MET A 122 10.14 -11.22 -5.88
N VAL A 123 10.36 -12.20 -4.99
CA VAL A 123 9.44 -13.34 -4.80
C VAL A 123 8.05 -12.89 -4.37
N ALA A 124 7.97 -11.88 -3.49
CA ALA A 124 6.69 -11.34 -3.03
C ALA A 124 5.93 -10.65 -4.17
N MET A 125 6.62 -9.88 -5.01
CA MET A 125 6.03 -9.20 -6.17
C MET A 125 5.60 -10.18 -7.25
N ASP A 126 6.42 -11.17 -7.59
CA ASP A 126 6.08 -12.22 -8.55
C ASP A 126 4.80 -12.95 -8.11
N GLY A 127 4.77 -13.41 -6.86
CA GLY A 127 3.58 -14.06 -6.30
C GLY A 127 2.36 -13.14 -6.22
N PHE A 128 2.54 -11.83 -6.00
CA PHE A 128 1.45 -10.86 -6.07
C PHE A 128 0.91 -10.73 -7.50
N PHE A 129 1.77 -10.53 -8.50
CA PHE A 129 1.37 -10.42 -9.89
C PHE A 129 0.62 -11.65 -10.37
N GLU A 130 1.14 -12.83 -10.09
CA GLU A 130 0.50 -14.10 -10.43
C GLU A 130 -0.91 -14.21 -9.83
N ARG A 131 -1.05 -13.94 -8.53
CA ARG A 131 -2.37 -13.97 -7.88
C ARG A 131 -3.32 -12.90 -8.42
N SER A 132 -2.83 -11.70 -8.72
CA SER A 132 -3.62 -10.61 -9.29
C SER A 132 -4.15 -10.99 -10.68
N MET A 133 -3.30 -11.54 -11.54
CA MET A 133 -3.68 -12.03 -12.88
C MET A 133 -4.71 -13.15 -12.81
N LEU A 134 -4.39 -14.24 -12.11
CA LEU A 134 -5.30 -15.40 -11.98
C LEU A 134 -6.67 -15.02 -11.43
N ARG A 135 -6.72 -14.06 -10.50
CA ARG A 135 -7.99 -13.58 -9.95
C ARG A 135 -8.77 -12.76 -10.98
N ALA A 136 -8.09 -11.91 -11.73
CA ALA A 136 -8.70 -11.07 -12.74
C ALA A 136 -9.26 -11.89 -13.90
N GLU A 137 -8.57 -12.95 -14.32
CA GLU A 137 -9.01 -13.90 -15.34
C GLU A 137 -10.27 -14.65 -14.90
N LYS A 138 -10.24 -15.24 -13.69
CA LYS A 138 -11.34 -16.09 -13.20
C LYS A 138 -12.67 -15.34 -13.02
N LYS A 139 -12.64 -14.04 -12.81
CA LYS A 139 -13.85 -13.27 -12.47
C LYS A 139 -14.22 -12.19 -13.48
N ASN A 140 -13.59 -12.11 -14.61
CA ASN A 140 -13.81 -11.13 -15.69
C ASN A 140 -14.02 -9.66 -15.24
N ILE A 141 -14.38 -9.42 -13.98
CA ILE A 141 -14.60 -8.11 -13.34
C ILE A 141 -14.25 -8.24 -11.86
N ALA A 142 -12.99 -8.33 -11.53
CA ALA A 142 -12.57 -8.19 -10.12
C ALA A 142 -12.35 -6.70 -9.81
N ASN A 143 -12.96 -6.21 -8.72
CA ASN A 143 -12.56 -4.91 -8.18
C ASN A 143 -11.17 -5.04 -7.57
N PRO A 144 -10.33 -3.97 -7.65
CA PRO A 144 -9.06 -3.94 -6.95
C PRO A 144 -9.22 -4.25 -5.45
N ARG A 145 -8.29 -4.98 -4.88
CA ARG A 145 -8.22 -5.28 -3.44
C ARG A 145 -7.15 -4.40 -2.78
N SER A 146 -6.97 -4.59 -1.48
CA SER A 146 -5.96 -3.84 -0.71
C SER A 146 -4.56 -3.94 -1.29
N GLU A 147 -4.19 -5.09 -1.83
CA GLU A 147 -2.88 -5.32 -2.44
C GLU A 147 -2.67 -4.42 -3.66
N GLU A 148 -3.63 -4.36 -4.58
CA GLU A 148 -3.54 -3.49 -5.76
C GLU A 148 -3.52 -2.01 -5.35
N TYR A 149 -4.35 -1.61 -4.39
CA TYR A 149 -4.33 -0.22 -3.90
C TYR A 149 -2.99 0.15 -3.27
N VAL A 150 -2.40 -0.72 -2.47
CA VAL A 150 -1.09 -0.47 -1.86
C VAL A 150 -0.01 -0.32 -2.93
N ILE A 151 0.00 -1.17 -3.94
CA ILE A 151 0.98 -1.08 -5.04
C ILE A 151 0.76 0.18 -5.88
N LEU A 152 -0.49 0.50 -6.24
CA LEU A 152 -0.78 1.77 -6.93
C LEU A 152 -0.32 2.97 -6.10
N ASN A 153 -0.55 2.95 -4.79
CA ASN A 153 -0.08 3.99 -3.90
C ASN A 153 1.45 4.13 -3.92
N CYS A 154 2.19 3.02 -3.95
CA CYS A 154 3.65 3.04 -4.07
C CYS A 154 4.10 3.62 -5.41
N ILE A 155 3.47 3.22 -6.52
CA ILE A 155 3.79 3.71 -7.87
C ILE A 155 3.59 5.23 -7.95
N TYR A 156 2.46 5.71 -7.43
CA TYR A 156 2.08 7.12 -7.51
C TYR A 156 2.58 7.98 -6.33
N LEU A 157 3.34 7.40 -5.40
CA LEU A 157 3.79 8.10 -4.19
C LEU A 157 4.48 9.44 -4.51
N LYS A 158 5.40 9.45 -5.46
CA LYS A 158 6.11 10.66 -5.88
C LYS A 158 5.18 11.69 -6.51
N THR A 159 4.24 11.24 -7.34
CA THR A 159 3.22 12.08 -7.98
C THR A 159 2.35 12.76 -6.94
N PHE A 160 1.82 11.99 -5.99
CA PHE A 160 0.96 12.52 -4.93
C PHE A 160 1.70 13.44 -3.97
N THR A 161 2.96 13.16 -3.65
CA THR A 161 3.79 14.04 -2.82
C THR A 161 4.03 15.39 -3.52
N ALA A 162 4.24 15.39 -4.82
CA ALA A 162 4.39 16.63 -5.61
C ALA A 162 3.08 17.41 -5.71
N MET A 163 1.93 16.72 -5.74
CA MET A 163 0.60 17.33 -5.84
C MET A 163 0.05 17.85 -4.52
N ASP A 164 0.68 17.56 -3.39
CA ASP A 164 0.30 18.09 -2.07
C ASP A 164 0.23 19.63 -2.03
N GLN A 165 0.87 20.29 -2.96
CA GLN A 165 0.87 21.74 -3.11
C GLN A 165 -0.24 22.28 -4.05
N LEU A 166 -0.93 21.42 -4.79
CA LEU A 166 -1.79 21.79 -5.92
C LEU A 166 -3.29 21.59 -5.71
N SER A 167 -3.78 21.46 -4.48
CA SER A 167 -5.22 21.29 -4.21
C SER A 167 -5.79 19.87 -4.39
N ILE A 168 -6.80 19.65 -3.65
CA ILE A 168 -7.76 18.59 -3.40
C ILE A 168 -8.30 17.92 -4.69
N GLU A 169 -7.45 17.30 -5.49
CA GLU A 169 -7.94 16.46 -6.58
C GLU A 169 -8.33 15.07 -6.06
N ARG A 170 -9.49 14.62 -6.50
CA ARG A 170 -9.94 13.24 -6.25
C ARG A 170 -9.45 12.35 -7.38
N PHE A 171 -8.91 11.20 -7.02
CA PHE A 171 -8.44 10.20 -7.97
C PHE A 171 -9.34 8.97 -7.93
N ASP A 172 -9.65 8.46 -9.10
CA ASP A 172 -10.30 7.17 -9.29
C ASP A 172 -9.27 6.14 -9.77
N VAL A 173 -9.50 4.86 -9.43
CA VAL A 173 -8.79 3.77 -10.09
C VAL A 173 -9.45 3.54 -11.43
N GLU A 174 -8.68 3.65 -12.49
CA GLU A 174 -9.12 3.50 -13.86
C GLU A 174 -8.40 2.35 -14.55
N HIS A 175 -9.07 1.77 -15.57
CA HIS A 175 -8.51 0.74 -16.41
C HIS A 175 -7.83 1.37 -17.62
N ILE A 176 -6.56 1.03 -17.83
CA ILE A 176 -5.76 1.52 -18.94
C ILE A 176 -6.39 1.05 -20.26
N ALA A 177 -6.61 -0.26 -20.38
CA ALA A 177 -7.50 -0.83 -21.39
C ALA A 177 -8.93 -0.84 -20.83
N PRO A 178 -9.88 -0.09 -21.43
CA PRO A 178 -11.22 0.06 -20.88
C PRO A 178 -11.97 -1.28 -20.75
N LYS A 179 -12.68 -1.45 -19.63
CA LYS A 179 -13.44 -2.67 -19.33
C LYS A 179 -14.35 -3.09 -20.48
N GLU A 180 -15.01 -2.13 -21.12
CA GLU A 180 -15.93 -2.41 -22.23
C GLU A 180 -15.21 -3.02 -23.45
N GLN A 181 -14.03 -2.48 -23.80
CA GLN A 181 -13.23 -3.03 -24.89
C GLN A 181 -12.72 -4.43 -24.56
N MET A 182 -12.24 -4.63 -23.34
CA MET A 182 -11.78 -5.95 -22.89
C MET A 182 -12.91 -6.98 -22.88
N ARG A 183 -14.13 -6.61 -22.50
CA ARG A 183 -15.30 -7.50 -22.57
C ARG A 183 -15.63 -7.91 -24.00
N LYS A 184 -15.62 -6.97 -24.95
CA LYS A 184 -15.82 -7.28 -26.37
C LYS A 184 -14.77 -8.25 -26.90
N LEU A 185 -13.52 -8.13 -26.45
CA LEU A 185 -12.46 -9.09 -26.79
C LEU A 185 -12.74 -10.48 -26.20
N ILE A 186 -13.18 -10.58 -24.94
CA ILE A 186 -13.56 -11.85 -24.32
C ILE A 186 -14.69 -12.53 -25.12
N GLU A 187 -15.71 -11.77 -25.51
CA GLU A 187 -16.81 -12.29 -26.32
C GLU A 187 -16.32 -12.79 -27.69
N ALA A 188 -15.40 -12.04 -28.32
CA ALA A 188 -14.81 -12.43 -29.61
C ALA A 188 -13.88 -13.64 -29.51
N CYS A 189 -13.29 -13.90 -28.35
CA CYS A 189 -12.38 -15.03 -28.06
C CYS A 189 -13.11 -16.23 -27.41
N ASN A 190 -14.39 -16.43 -27.68
CA ASN A 190 -15.19 -17.54 -27.14
C ASN A 190 -15.25 -17.63 -25.61
N GLY A 191 -15.14 -16.51 -24.94
CA GLY A 191 -15.26 -16.41 -23.47
C GLY A 191 -14.00 -16.78 -22.70
N GLU A 192 -12.86 -16.91 -23.33
CA GLU A 192 -11.59 -17.02 -22.62
C GLU A 192 -11.37 -15.77 -21.75
N GLY A 193 -11.02 -15.99 -20.48
CA GLY A 193 -10.86 -14.91 -19.52
C GLY A 193 -9.65 -14.02 -19.84
N LEU A 194 -9.85 -12.70 -19.75
CA LEU A 194 -8.76 -11.73 -19.82
C LEU A 194 -8.58 -11.06 -18.44
N PRO A 195 -7.35 -10.70 -18.06
CA PRO A 195 -7.06 -10.11 -16.76
C PRO A 195 -7.45 -8.62 -16.69
N ILE A 196 -8.75 -8.31 -16.87
CA ILE A 196 -9.28 -6.94 -17.00
C ILE A 196 -8.85 -6.05 -15.83
N SER A 197 -8.94 -6.56 -14.60
CA SER A 197 -8.66 -5.78 -13.40
C SER A 197 -7.36 -6.22 -12.69
N CYS A 198 -6.38 -6.76 -13.42
CA CYS A 198 -5.04 -6.97 -12.89
C CYS A 198 -4.32 -5.62 -12.71
N ILE A 199 -3.31 -5.61 -11.84
CA ILE A 199 -2.56 -4.38 -11.53
C ILE A 199 -1.94 -3.73 -12.76
N ALA A 200 -1.52 -4.51 -13.75
CA ALA A 200 -0.92 -4.02 -14.99
C ALA A 200 -1.91 -3.19 -15.85
N ASN A 201 -3.22 -3.40 -15.66
CA ASN A 201 -4.27 -2.65 -16.34
C ASN A 201 -4.91 -1.56 -15.49
N LEU A 202 -4.29 -1.19 -14.35
CA LEU A 202 -4.84 -0.21 -13.43
C LEU A 202 -3.94 1.02 -13.31
N CYS A 203 -4.56 2.20 -13.26
CA CYS A 203 -3.89 3.46 -12.96
C CYS A 203 -4.77 4.35 -12.09
N TYR A 204 -4.16 5.40 -11.52
CA TYR A 204 -4.92 6.50 -10.95
C TYR A 204 -5.12 7.60 -11.97
N LEU A 205 -6.36 8.07 -12.10
CA LEU A 205 -6.70 9.28 -12.86
C LEU A 205 -7.46 10.27 -11.98
N PRO A 206 -7.26 11.59 -12.18
CA PRO A 206 -8.16 12.60 -11.62
C PRO A 206 -9.60 12.30 -12.01
N GLU A 207 -10.54 12.44 -11.06
CA GLU A 207 -11.96 12.08 -11.25
C GLU A 207 -12.57 12.75 -12.49
N TYR A 208 -12.25 14.03 -12.74
CA TYR A 208 -12.76 14.75 -13.89
C TYR A 208 -12.18 14.24 -15.22
N VAL A 209 -10.91 13.80 -15.22
CA VAL A 209 -10.25 13.20 -16.39
C VAL A 209 -10.88 11.85 -16.69
N ASN A 210 -11.08 11.03 -15.66
CA ASN A 210 -11.71 9.71 -15.79
C ASN A 210 -13.12 9.82 -16.39
N ARG A 211 -13.94 10.76 -15.89
CA ARG A 211 -15.27 11.00 -16.45
C ARG A 211 -15.24 11.46 -17.91
N SER A 212 -14.28 12.30 -18.29
CA SER A 212 -14.15 12.79 -19.67
C SER A 212 -13.61 11.73 -20.64
N LYS A 213 -12.82 10.77 -20.14
CA LYS A 213 -12.24 9.67 -20.92
C LYS A 213 -13.31 8.69 -21.38
N GLY A 214 -14.24 8.32 -20.50
CA GLY A 214 -15.25 7.30 -20.78
C GLY A 214 -14.62 5.97 -21.20
N ALA A 215 -15.13 5.36 -22.25
CA ALA A 215 -14.62 4.08 -22.79
C ALA A 215 -13.44 4.23 -23.77
N LYS A 216 -12.86 5.40 -23.93
CA LYS A 216 -11.69 5.60 -24.78
C LYS A 216 -10.45 5.03 -24.10
N ASN A 217 -9.53 4.45 -24.87
CA ASN A 217 -8.20 4.12 -24.35
C ASN A 217 -7.27 5.34 -24.39
N PHE A 218 -6.12 5.22 -23.72
CA PHE A 218 -5.17 6.34 -23.61
C PHE A 218 -4.53 6.73 -24.95
N TYR A 219 -4.50 5.84 -25.94
CA TYR A 219 -3.96 6.12 -27.28
C TYR A 219 -4.90 6.91 -28.17
N GLN A 220 -6.21 6.83 -27.89
CA GLN A 220 -7.19 7.57 -28.68
C GLN A 220 -7.19 9.07 -28.38
N ASP A 221 -6.67 9.45 -27.22
CA ASP A 221 -6.57 10.86 -26.85
C ASP A 221 -5.35 11.07 -25.94
N LYS A 222 -4.25 11.56 -26.52
CA LYS A 222 -2.95 11.74 -25.85
C LYS A 222 -3.01 12.64 -24.61
N LYS A 223 -4.02 13.50 -24.47
CA LYS A 223 -4.17 14.37 -23.30
C LYS A 223 -4.30 13.58 -22.00
N TYR A 224 -4.71 12.31 -22.06
CA TYR A 224 -4.81 11.47 -20.87
C TYR A 224 -3.48 10.90 -20.38
N LEU A 225 -2.47 10.78 -21.27
CA LEU A 225 -1.16 10.23 -20.92
C LEU A 225 -0.43 11.08 -19.87
N GLN A 226 -0.63 12.39 -19.86
CA GLN A 226 -0.02 13.27 -18.84
C GLN A 226 -0.49 13.00 -17.40
N HIS A 227 -1.61 12.31 -17.23
CA HIS A 227 -2.18 11.99 -15.93
C HIS A 227 -1.77 10.60 -15.41
N ILE A 228 -1.16 9.78 -16.24
CA ILE A 228 -0.55 8.53 -15.85
C ILE A 228 0.97 8.73 -15.89
N ASN A 229 1.66 8.14 -14.95
CA ASN A 229 3.12 8.32 -14.83
C ASN A 229 3.89 7.49 -15.87
N LEU A 230 3.44 7.54 -17.14
CA LEU A 230 4.01 6.86 -18.29
C LEU A 230 4.31 7.86 -19.40
N THR A 231 5.44 7.71 -20.05
CA THR A 231 5.72 8.38 -21.31
C THR A 231 4.87 7.79 -22.43
N GLU A 232 4.71 8.51 -23.53
CA GLU A 232 3.99 8.01 -24.72
C GLU A 232 4.58 6.67 -25.22
N VAL A 233 5.90 6.54 -25.15
CA VAL A 233 6.61 5.33 -25.57
C VAL A 233 6.31 4.16 -24.64
N GLU A 234 6.43 4.38 -23.31
CA GLU A 234 6.12 3.35 -22.31
C GLU A 234 4.66 2.91 -22.40
N ALA A 235 3.73 3.85 -22.55
CA ALA A 235 2.33 3.55 -22.73
C ALA A 235 2.09 2.70 -23.99
N LYS A 236 2.75 2.99 -25.10
CA LYS A 236 2.62 2.24 -26.36
C LYS A 236 3.05 0.77 -26.24
N TYR A 237 4.04 0.49 -25.40
CA TYR A 237 4.57 -0.86 -25.22
C TYR A 237 4.03 -1.58 -23.99
N SER A 238 3.19 -0.93 -23.20
CA SER A 238 2.57 -1.50 -21.99
C SER A 238 1.18 -2.09 -22.23
N PHE A 239 0.63 -1.93 -23.46
CA PHE A 239 -0.74 -2.36 -23.82
C PHE A 239 -0.79 -3.14 -25.12
#